data_42b732a8e61f49125ab1e80bae3d6aa6
#
_entry.id   42b732a8e61f49125ab1e80bae3d6aa6
#
_cell.length_a   1.000
_cell.length_b   1.000
_cell.length_c   1.000
_cell.angle_alpha   90.00
_cell.angle_beta   90.00
_cell.angle_gamma   90.00
#
_symmetry.space_group_name_H-M   'P 1'
#
loop_
_entity.id
_entity.type
_entity.pdbx_description
1 polymer ?
#
loop_
_entity_poly.entity_id
_entity_poly.type
_entity_poly.pdbx_seq_one_letter_code
_entity_poly.pdbx_strand_id
1 'polypeptide(L)'
;MKKIFKVGCVAMSAAMAFGMAFGLSACKNDEGGGGGGAGGGGSISVHYKSGGFGKTVYDRLSADYKALTGVTVKYVASHQTGEIQSLLQSKQEKNDIVMPLLNMYQSQDSKLLEDLTEVYDATPDGESAPIKEKFNQSLYNYAEANDGKRYQMFSNNSVSAFCYNIGTLDEAFGEGNWSLPKTSNQLLDMAKQLKSKGYYAFTTSASINYYWDYVGVVWWAQYEGLESYQNYFYGKYWDDTAKEWKVGQEINDAPGRKYALETLGEVMKSSNGYMHQHAGRMGFTDAQDTFLSNGYVDDTKKVAFMVNGDWLENEMSSSLMLNPQDIGMMRNPVISKLAEKLPTVGTEAKLVEVVTAVDEGKTEVTGVSEADFAAVKEARLMGYTATPNYPIGIPSYRPENKKKLAKDYLVYLYSDRAQRIIASELQGLTYPTSYIPDDSLMSAFVKTRYEAFGNDFVPVFPVNASPMAYRGGLGDLPGVSGPDRQLYDGASATSLLNTCKTDLNSNWSNIIKAMETSE
;
A
#
# COMPACT_ATOMS: atom_id res chain seq x y z
N MET A 1 7.91 -39.69 -26.99
CA MET A 1 8.70 -39.14 -25.86
C MET A 1 8.61 -37.60 -25.94
N LYS A 2 7.65 -37.03 -25.27
CA LYS A 2 7.48 -35.55 -25.16
C LYS A 2 7.94 -35.13 -23.76
N LYS A 3 9.01 -34.35 -23.69
CA LYS A 3 9.49 -33.76 -22.45
C LYS A 3 8.59 -32.56 -22.12
N ILE A 4 7.94 -32.65 -20.99
CA ILE A 4 7.17 -31.55 -20.38
C ILE A 4 8.18 -30.64 -19.67
N PHE A 5 8.31 -29.41 -20.14
CA PHE A 5 9.01 -28.34 -19.42
C PHE A 5 8.05 -27.77 -18.37
N LYS A 6 8.36 -28.01 -17.12
CA LYS A 6 7.78 -27.24 -16.00
C LYS A 6 8.49 -25.90 -15.97
N VAL A 7 7.79 -24.83 -16.33
CA VAL A 7 8.23 -23.46 -16.08
C VAL A 7 7.75 -23.10 -14.67
N GLY A 8 8.67 -23.12 -13.74
CA GLY A 8 8.43 -22.53 -12.42
C GLY A 8 8.59 -21.02 -12.53
N CYS A 9 7.54 -20.27 -12.27
CA CYS A 9 7.63 -18.82 -12.07
C CYS A 9 8.34 -18.54 -10.76
N VAL A 10 9.63 -18.21 -10.86
CA VAL A 10 10.39 -17.62 -9.76
C VAL A 10 10.19 -16.11 -9.88
N ALA A 11 9.52 -15.51 -8.91
CA ALA A 11 9.49 -14.08 -8.76
C ALA A 11 10.92 -13.58 -8.45
N MET A 12 11.62 -13.09 -9.46
CA MET A 12 12.91 -12.44 -9.30
C MET A 12 12.68 -10.98 -8.90
N SER A 13 12.78 -10.71 -7.60
CA SER A 13 13.01 -9.36 -7.10
C SER A 13 14.48 -9.02 -7.37
N ALA A 14 14.76 -8.20 -8.38
CA ALA A 14 16.09 -7.71 -8.67
C ALA A 14 16.48 -6.65 -7.62
N ALA A 15 17.26 -7.03 -6.61
CA ALA A 15 17.97 -6.10 -5.75
C ALA A 15 19.28 -5.72 -6.45
N MET A 16 19.41 -4.48 -6.93
CA MET A 16 20.69 -3.94 -7.32
C MET A 16 21.48 -3.51 -6.07
N ALA A 17 22.57 -4.20 -5.84
CA ALA A 17 23.58 -3.81 -4.87
C ALA A 17 24.47 -2.72 -5.47
N PHE A 18 24.42 -1.50 -4.91
CA PHE A 18 25.50 -0.52 -5.07
C PHE A 18 26.57 -0.81 -4.02
N GLY A 19 27.71 -1.31 -4.48
CA GLY A 19 28.90 -1.47 -3.67
C GLY A 19 29.60 -0.14 -3.46
N MET A 20 29.70 0.30 -2.20
CA MET A 20 30.78 1.17 -1.76
C MET A 20 31.61 0.41 -0.73
N ALA A 21 32.84 0.15 -1.12
CA ALA A 21 33.85 -0.40 -0.23
C ALA A 21 34.28 0.66 0.80
N PHE A 22 34.05 0.40 2.07
CA PHE A 22 34.82 1.04 3.15
C PHE A 22 35.21 -0.01 4.21
N GLY A 23 36.46 0.01 4.44
CA GLY A 23 37.32 -0.45 5.51
C GLY A 23 36.78 -1.46 6.54
N LEU A 24 37.42 -2.63 6.51
CA LEU A 24 37.47 -3.57 7.62
C LEU A 24 38.09 -2.90 8.86
N SER A 25 37.30 -2.72 9.92
CA SER A 25 37.79 -2.59 11.28
C SER A 25 37.21 -3.73 12.10
N ALA A 26 38.06 -4.63 12.49
CA ALA A 26 37.77 -5.73 13.39
C ALA A 26 37.37 -5.18 14.77
N CYS A 27 36.17 -5.44 15.21
CA CYS A 27 35.80 -5.30 16.62
C CYS A 27 35.92 -6.65 17.32
N LYS A 28 36.82 -6.67 18.27
CA LYS A 28 37.01 -7.75 19.26
C LYS A 28 35.73 -7.95 20.08
N ASN A 29 35.41 -9.21 20.31
CA ASN A 29 34.54 -9.65 21.40
C ASN A 29 35.15 -9.26 22.72
N ASP A 30 34.44 -8.48 23.56
CA ASP A 30 34.67 -8.36 24.97
C ASP A 30 33.49 -8.97 25.70
N GLU A 31 33.67 -10.22 26.14
CA GLU A 31 33.01 -10.77 27.31
C GLU A 31 33.82 -10.35 28.55
N GLY A 32 33.20 -9.63 29.46
CA GLY A 32 33.87 -9.28 30.71
C GLY A 32 33.06 -8.40 31.66
N GLY A 33 32.53 -9.01 32.68
CA GLY A 33 31.99 -8.73 33.96
C GLY A 33 32.12 -7.37 34.63
N GLY A 34 31.03 -7.02 35.36
CA GLY A 34 31.06 -6.52 36.74
C GLY A 34 31.27 -5.02 36.92
N GLY A 35 30.27 -4.35 37.45
CA GLY A 35 30.41 -3.04 38.08
C GLY A 35 29.08 -2.31 38.22
N GLY A 36 28.48 -2.32 39.43
CA GLY A 36 27.19 -1.70 39.73
C GLY A 36 27.18 -0.20 39.55
N GLY A 37 26.12 0.29 38.90
CA GLY A 37 25.69 1.67 38.88
C GLY A 37 24.18 1.65 38.67
N ALA A 38 23.43 2.26 39.58
CA ALA A 38 21.97 2.33 39.56
C ALA A 38 21.49 3.07 38.34
N GLY A 39 20.96 2.30 37.40
CA GLY A 39 20.37 2.77 36.14
C GLY A 39 20.22 1.57 35.20
N GLY A 40 19.32 0.63 35.55
CA GLY A 40 19.16 -0.64 34.81
C GLY A 40 18.46 -0.44 33.47
N GLY A 41 19.10 0.25 32.54
CA GLY A 41 18.66 0.33 31.15
C GLY A 41 18.89 -1.02 30.46
N GLY A 42 17.82 -1.75 30.21
CA GLY A 42 17.86 -2.95 29.37
C GLY A 42 18.26 -2.60 27.93
N SER A 43 18.36 -3.62 27.07
CA SER A 43 18.54 -3.45 25.65
C SER A 43 17.60 -4.35 24.87
N ILE A 44 17.09 -3.87 23.74
CA ILE A 44 16.34 -4.64 22.75
C ILE A 44 16.92 -4.42 21.37
N SER A 45 16.58 -5.33 20.45
CA SER A 45 16.97 -5.23 19.04
C SER A 45 15.77 -5.36 18.14
N VAL A 46 15.77 -4.61 17.05
CA VAL A 46 14.75 -4.56 16.02
C VAL A 46 15.35 -5.02 14.70
N HIS A 47 14.85 -6.11 14.14
CA HIS A 47 15.24 -6.59 12.82
C HIS A 47 14.29 -6.00 11.80
N TYR A 48 14.77 -5.15 10.90
CA TYR A 48 13.93 -4.45 9.94
C TYR A 48 14.44 -4.60 8.51
N LYS A 49 13.52 -4.64 7.57
CA LYS A 49 13.85 -4.50 6.15
C LYS A 49 13.83 -3.02 5.80
N SER A 50 14.97 -2.48 5.39
CA SER A 50 15.01 -1.10 4.90
C SER A 50 14.20 -0.95 3.61
N GLY A 51 13.37 0.07 3.56
CA GLY A 51 12.61 0.51 2.39
C GLY A 51 12.93 1.97 2.07
N GLY A 52 12.07 2.64 1.31
CA GLY A 52 12.23 4.04 0.87
C GLY A 52 12.31 5.10 1.99
N PHE A 53 12.14 4.70 3.26
CA PHE A 53 12.15 5.63 4.42
C PHE A 53 13.54 5.84 5.06
N GLY A 54 14.56 5.11 4.61
CA GLY A 54 15.93 5.29 5.13
C GLY A 54 16.13 4.78 6.56
N LYS A 55 17.28 5.14 7.16
CA LYS A 55 17.69 4.70 8.51
C LYS A 55 17.60 5.80 9.57
N THR A 56 17.67 7.05 9.19
CA THR A 56 17.84 8.19 10.11
C THR A 56 16.70 8.28 11.14
N VAL A 57 15.47 7.99 10.73
CA VAL A 57 14.29 7.95 11.61
C VAL A 57 14.49 6.98 12.77
N TYR A 58 15.05 5.79 12.53
CA TYR A 58 15.27 4.77 13.56
C TYR A 58 16.38 5.17 14.53
N ASP A 59 17.44 5.80 14.04
CA ASP A 59 18.53 6.30 14.89
C ASP A 59 18.01 7.38 15.84
N ARG A 60 17.13 8.30 15.38
CA ARG A 60 16.53 9.33 16.22
C ARG A 60 15.54 8.76 17.25
N LEU A 61 14.67 7.84 16.84
CA LEU A 61 13.74 7.16 17.75
C LEU A 61 14.49 6.41 18.85
N SER A 62 15.59 5.71 18.49
CA SER A 62 16.44 5.00 19.47
C SER A 62 17.10 5.95 20.47
N ALA A 63 17.62 7.08 19.99
CA ALA A 63 18.26 8.07 20.85
C ALA A 63 17.27 8.72 21.81
N ASP A 64 16.08 9.08 21.33
CA ASP A 64 15.01 9.68 22.13
C ASP A 64 14.47 8.71 23.19
N TYR A 65 14.17 7.47 22.81
CA TYR A 65 13.71 6.45 23.75
C TYR A 65 14.74 6.14 24.84
N LYS A 66 16.02 6.07 24.46
CA LYS A 66 17.11 5.89 25.42
C LYS A 66 17.22 7.06 26.40
N ALA A 67 17.03 8.28 25.94
CA ALA A 67 17.04 9.46 26.82
C ALA A 67 15.87 9.44 27.81
N LEU A 68 14.71 8.91 27.43
CA LEU A 68 13.52 8.81 28.28
C LEU A 68 13.62 7.69 29.30
N THR A 69 14.11 6.50 28.89
CA THR A 69 13.94 5.25 29.65
C THR A 69 15.25 4.61 30.09
N GLY A 70 16.38 5.03 29.54
CA GLY A 70 17.68 4.35 29.70
C GLY A 70 17.81 3.07 28.86
N VAL A 71 16.76 2.60 28.20
CA VAL A 71 16.78 1.38 27.38
C VAL A 71 17.43 1.67 26.04
N THR A 72 18.38 0.81 25.64
CA THR A 72 19.04 0.92 24.33
C THR A 72 18.28 0.07 23.30
N VAL A 73 17.87 0.68 22.18
CA VAL A 73 17.25 0.01 21.04
C VAL A 73 18.25 -0.06 19.89
N LYS A 74 18.53 -1.26 19.39
CA LYS A 74 19.45 -1.47 18.27
C LYS A 74 18.69 -1.93 17.03
N TYR A 75 18.74 -1.16 15.97
CA TYR A 75 18.18 -1.55 14.67
C TYR A 75 19.20 -2.33 13.84
N VAL A 76 18.77 -3.50 13.36
CA VAL A 76 19.55 -4.43 12.52
C VAL A 76 18.84 -4.54 11.17
N ALA A 77 19.52 -4.13 10.10
CA ALA A 77 18.95 -4.17 8.78
C ALA A 77 18.95 -5.59 8.19
N SER A 78 17.82 -6.04 7.66
CA SER A 78 17.73 -7.22 6.81
C SER A 78 18.24 -6.90 5.41
N HIS A 79 19.02 -7.81 4.84
CA HIS A 79 19.59 -7.65 3.50
C HIS A 79 18.71 -8.22 2.38
N GLN A 80 17.85 -9.19 2.71
CA GLN A 80 17.01 -9.89 1.74
C GLN A 80 15.52 -9.79 2.09
N THR A 81 14.67 -9.65 1.09
CA THR A 81 13.22 -9.77 1.26
C THR A 81 12.89 -11.23 1.63
N GLY A 82 12.05 -11.42 2.67
CA GLY A 82 11.69 -12.74 3.19
C GLY A 82 12.67 -13.35 4.20
N GLU A 83 13.82 -12.72 4.46
CA GLU A 83 14.78 -13.19 5.47
C GLU A 83 14.13 -13.29 6.85
N ILE A 84 13.47 -12.23 7.28
CA ILE A 84 12.82 -12.15 8.60
C ILE A 84 11.74 -13.23 8.74
N GLN A 85 10.89 -13.41 7.73
CA GLN A 85 9.87 -14.46 7.73
C GLN A 85 10.47 -15.87 7.83
N SER A 86 11.56 -16.13 7.10
CA SER A 86 12.26 -17.41 7.13
C SER A 86 12.86 -17.70 8.53
N LEU A 87 13.44 -16.68 9.17
CA LEU A 87 13.98 -16.78 10.52
C LEU A 87 12.86 -16.97 11.56
N LEU A 88 11.71 -16.31 11.41
CA LEU A 88 10.53 -16.54 12.25
C LEU A 88 10.03 -17.98 12.13
N GLN A 89 9.81 -18.46 10.91
CA GLN A 89 9.30 -19.81 10.64
C GLN A 89 10.22 -20.91 11.23
N SER A 90 11.53 -20.71 11.15
CA SER A 90 12.51 -21.63 11.72
C SER A 90 12.76 -21.42 13.23
N LYS A 91 12.13 -20.46 13.87
CA LYS A 91 12.36 -20.01 15.26
C LYS A 91 13.82 -19.60 15.52
N GLN A 92 14.50 -19.09 14.50
CA GLN A 92 15.89 -18.64 14.58
C GLN A 92 16.03 -17.12 14.65
N GLU A 93 14.95 -16.37 14.63
CA GLU A 93 14.98 -14.93 14.84
C GLU A 93 15.44 -14.61 16.26
N LYS A 94 16.53 -13.84 16.36
CA LYS A 94 17.18 -13.49 17.64
C LYS A 94 16.85 -12.08 18.11
N ASN A 95 16.29 -11.26 17.25
CA ASN A 95 15.89 -9.91 17.58
C ASN A 95 14.55 -9.90 18.33
N ASP A 96 14.33 -8.86 19.11
CA ASP A 96 13.20 -8.77 20.02
C ASP A 96 11.94 -8.22 19.35
N ILE A 97 12.11 -7.42 18.29
CA ILE A 97 11.05 -6.90 17.41
C ILE A 97 11.45 -7.20 15.98
N VAL A 98 10.45 -7.46 15.12
CA VAL A 98 10.62 -7.67 13.69
C VAL A 98 9.74 -6.70 12.88
N MET A 99 10.32 -6.14 11.81
CA MET A 99 9.66 -5.22 10.88
C MET A 99 10.00 -5.64 9.44
N PRO A 100 9.39 -6.69 8.91
CA PRO A 100 9.62 -7.13 7.53
C PRO A 100 8.94 -6.21 6.50
N LEU A 101 9.25 -6.43 5.22
CA LEU A 101 8.58 -5.80 4.08
C LEU A 101 7.57 -6.76 3.41
N LEU A 102 6.96 -7.62 4.16
CA LEU A 102 5.90 -8.55 3.71
C LEU A 102 5.00 -8.85 4.90
N ASN A 103 3.74 -9.17 4.64
CA ASN A 103 2.81 -9.56 5.70
C ASN A 103 3.32 -10.77 6.53
N MET A 104 2.83 -10.89 7.73
CA MET A 104 3.19 -11.96 8.66
C MET A 104 2.05 -12.92 8.99
N TYR A 105 1.02 -13.05 8.13
CA TYR A 105 -0.14 -13.92 8.40
C TYR A 105 0.25 -15.36 8.69
N GLN A 106 1.17 -15.94 7.92
CA GLN A 106 1.63 -17.29 8.15
C GLN A 106 2.29 -17.45 9.53
N SER A 107 3.05 -16.45 9.98
CA SER A 107 3.68 -16.46 11.29
C SER A 107 2.67 -16.28 12.42
N GLN A 108 1.63 -15.48 12.20
CA GLN A 108 0.49 -15.29 13.09
C GLN A 108 -0.27 -16.61 13.28
N ASP A 109 -0.68 -17.25 12.20
CA ASP A 109 -1.40 -18.53 12.22
C ASP A 109 -0.58 -19.65 12.89
N SER A 110 0.73 -19.64 12.69
CA SER A 110 1.66 -20.60 13.34
C SER A 110 1.99 -20.25 14.79
N LYS A 111 1.35 -19.23 15.37
CA LYS A 111 1.55 -18.74 16.75
C LYS A 111 3.01 -18.40 17.06
N LEU A 112 3.72 -17.88 16.07
CA LEU A 112 5.12 -17.47 16.20
C LEU A 112 5.25 -16.01 16.65
N LEU A 113 4.14 -15.27 16.74
CA LEU A 113 4.10 -13.89 17.19
C LEU A 113 3.43 -13.79 18.58
N GLU A 114 3.89 -12.83 19.35
CA GLU A 114 3.35 -12.46 20.65
C GLU A 114 2.04 -11.67 20.48
N ASP A 115 1.11 -11.86 21.42
CA ASP A 115 -0.11 -11.07 21.51
C ASP A 115 0.20 -9.62 21.88
N LEU A 116 -0.21 -8.69 21.03
CA LEU A 116 -0.02 -7.24 21.17
C LEU A 116 -1.30 -6.50 21.59
N THR A 117 -2.37 -7.21 21.95
CA THR A 117 -3.64 -6.60 22.34
C THR A 117 -3.45 -5.59 23.48
N GLU A 118 -2.61 -5.92 24.48
CA GLU A 118 -2.30 -5.01 25.59
C GLU A 118 -1.53 -3.76 25.15
N VAL A 119 -0.76 -3.82 24.04
CA VAL A 119 -0.07 -2.64 23.48
C VAL A 119 -1.10 -1.69 22.88
N TYR A 120 -2.08 -2.23 22.16
CA TYR A 120 -3.19 -1.42 21.64
C TYR A 120 -4.03 -0.78 22.76
N ASP A 121 -4.21 -1.49 23.88
CA ASP A 121 -4.96 -1.01 25.05
C ASP A 121 -4.17 0.00 25.90
N ALA A 122 -2.86 0.08 25.72
CA ALA A 122 -2.01 0.98 26.49
C ALA A 122 -2.20 2.45 26.06
N THR A 123 -2.13 3.34 27.04
CA THR A 123 -2.08 4.80 26.82
C THR A 123 -0.63 5.26 26.93
N PRO A 124 -0.04 5.89 25.90
CA PRO A 124 1.31 6.42 25.96
C PRO A 124 1.46 7.50 27.04
N ASP A 125 2.65 7.61 27.61
CA ASP A 125 2.94 8.59 28.66
C ASP A 125 2.62 10.04 28.23
N GLY A 126 1.85 10.73 29.07
CA GLY A 126 1.43 12.12 28.81
C GLY A 126 0.22 12.27 27.88
N GLU A 127 -0.36 11.17 27.43
CA GLU A 127 -1.55 11.16 26.57
C GLU A 127 -2.81 10.71 27.35
N SER A 128 -4.00 10.99 26.80
CA SER A 128 -5.28 10.65 27.43
C SER A 128 -6.00 9.47 26.78
N ALA A 129 -5.65 9.14 25.54
CA ALA A 129 -6.31 8.09 24.78
C ALA A 129 -5.40 6.86 24.60
N PRO A 130 -5.94 5.63 24.68
CA PRO A 130 -5.19 4.43 24.37
C PRO A 130 -4.87 4.38 22.85
N ILE A 131 -3.81 3.63 22.51
CA ILE A 131 -3.36 3.50 21.12
C ILE A 131 -4.50 3.05 20.19
N LYS A 132 -5.34 2.10 20.59
CA LYS A 132 -6.45 1.61 19.78
C LYS A 132 -7.45 2.69 19.33
N GLU A 133 -7.65 3.73 20.12
CA GLU A 133 -8.53 4.86 19.78
C GLU A 133 -7.87 5.84 18.81
N LYS A 134 -6.55 5.93 18.87
CA LYS A 134 -5.74 6.76 17.97
C LYS A 134 -5.37 6.04 16.67
N PHE A 135 -5.40 4.72 16.67
CA PHE A 135 -5.01 3.90 15.53
C PHE A 135 -6.04 4.00 14.39
N ASN A 136 -5.60 3.92 13.14
CA ASN A 136 -6.52 3.81 12.00
C ASN A 136 -7.44 2.60 12.21
N GLN A 137 -8.74 2.85 12.32
CA GLN A 137 -9.72 1.81 12.70
C GLN A 137 -9.82 0.67 11.70
N SER A 138 -9.66 0.96 10.41
CA SER A 138 -9.66 -0.08 9.38
C SER A 138 -8.46 -1.01 9.52
N LEU A 139 -7.28 -0.46 9.83
CA LEU A 139 -6.07 -1.25 10.10
C LEU A 139 -6.14 -1.97 11.44
N TYR A 140 -6.77 -1.36 12.46
CA TYR A 140 -7.02 -2.00 13.75
C TYR A 140 -7.91 -3.24 13.60
N ASN A 141 -8.97 -3.13 12.81
CA ASN A 141 -9.85 -4.25 12.49
C ASN A 141 -9.15 -5.31 11.61
N TYR A 142 -8.35 -4.85 10.65
CA TYR A 142 -7.55 -5.73 9.78
C TYR A 142 -6.50 -6.55 10.54
N ALA A 143 -5.96 -6.02 11.65
CA ALA A 143 -4.98 -6.71 12.50
C ALA A 143 -5.61 -7.78 13.40
N GLU A 144 -6.94 -7.85 13.48
CA GLU A 144 -7.62 -8.85 14.32
C GLU A 144 -7.51 -10.25 13.72
N ALA A 145 -6.99 -11.17 14.51
CA ALA A 145 -6.90 -12.58 14.16
C ALA A 145 -8.22 -13.32 14.49
N ASN A 146 -8.35 -14.56 14.00
CA ASN A 146 -9.54 -15.38 14.22
C ASN A 146 -9.87 -15.65 15.71
N ASP A 147 -8.89 -15.54 16.59
CA ASP A 147 -9.06 -15.70 18.05
C ASP A 147 -9.38 -14.37 18.77
N GLY A 148 -9.65 -13.30 18.03
CA GLY A 148 -9.97 -11.96 18.53
C GLY A 148 -8.75 -11.18 19.06
N LYS A 149 -7.54 -11.71 18.94
CA LYS A 149 -6.30 -11.07 19.36
C LYS A 149 -5.61 -10.34 18.20
N ARG A 150 -4.61 -9.52 18.54
CA ARG A 150 -3.79 -8.80 17.57
C ARG A 150 -2.32 -9.11 17.77
N TYR A 151 -1.69 -9.63 16.73
CA TYR A 151 -0.30 -10.07 16.74
C TYR A 151 0.63 -9.14 15.96
N GLN A 152 0.07 -8.12 15.33
CA GLN A 152 0.78 -7.19 14.45
C GLN A 152 0.33 -5.77 14.70
N MET A 153 1.27 -4.84 14.55
CA MET A 153 1.05 -3.41 14.34
C MET A 153 1.65 -3.02 12.99
N PHE A 154 1.60 -1.75 12.58
CA PHE A 154 2.09 -1.36 11.26
C PHE A 154 2.96 -0.10 11.33
N SER A 155 4.06 -0.08 10.55
CA SER A 155 5.09 0.95 10.63
C SER A 155 4.93 2.11 9.64
N ASN A 156 3.84 2.17 8.91
CA ASN A 156 3.51 3.32 8.06
C ASN A 156 1.99 3.48 7.87
N ASN A 157 1.58 4.65 7.43
CA ASN A 157 0.22 4.98 7.01
C ASN A 157 0.25 5.41 5.53
N SER A 158 0.81 4.54 4.69
CA SER A 158 1.01 4.86 3.28
C SER A 158 -0.29 4.79 2.48
N VAL A 159 -0.37 5.64 1.48
CA VAL A 159 -1.36 5.57 0.42
C VAL A 159 -0.67 5.61 -0.94
N SER A 160 -1.20 4.86 -1.89
CA SER A 160 -0.72 4.87 -3.27
C SER A 160 -1.87 5.29 -4.19
N ALA A 161 -1.57 6.22 -5.09
CA ALA A 161 -2.54 6.81 -6.00
C ALA A 161 -1.84 7.46 -7.20
N PHE A 162 -2.57 8.24 -7.98
CA PHE A 162 -1.97 9.08 -9.00
C PHE A 162 -1.20 10.25 -8.38
N CYS A 163 0.08 10.34 -8.71
CA CYS A 163 0.89 11.53 -8.56
C CYS A 163 0.82 12.33 -9.88
N TYR A 164 0.83 13.66 -9.79
CA TYR A 164 0.78 14.54 -10.94
C TYR A 164 1.92 15.56 -10.90
N ASN A 165 2.44 15.92 -12.07
CA ASN A 165 3.49 16.92 -12.22
C ASN A 165 2.85 18.26 -12.61
N ILE A 166 2.87 19.23 -11.69
CA ILE A 166 2.22 20.53 -11.82
C ILE A 166 2.83 21.29 -13.00
N GLY A 167 4.16 21.36 -13.08
CA GLY A 167 4.84 22.07 -14.15
C GLY A 167 4.53 21.50 -15.55
N THR A 168 4.38 20.17 -15.67
CA THR A 168 3.99 19.54 -16.93
C THR A 168 2.54 19.89 -17.32
N LEU A 169 1.63 19.91 -16.34
CA LEU A 169 0.23 20.29 -16.58
C LEU A 169 0.10 21.77 -16.93
N ASP A 170 0.82 22.64 -16.24
CA ASP A 170 0.86 24.09 -16.53
C ASP A 170 1.41 24.35 -17.94
N GLU A 171 2.47 23.66 -18.34
CA GLU A 171 3.02 23.78 -19.68
C GLU A 171 2.03 23.31 -20.77
N ALA A 172 1.31 22.21 -20.49
CA ALA A 172 0.37 21.63 -21.43
C ALA A 172 -0.92 22.43 -21.58
N PHE A 173 -1.45 22.99 -20.50
CA PHE A 173 -2.80 23.60 -20.45
C PHE A 173 -2.80 25.09 -20.12
N GLY A 174 -1.69 25.63 -19.60
CA GLY A 174 -1.60 26.96 -19.00
C GLY A 174 -1.88 26.90 -17.49
N GLU A 175 -1.12 27.68 -16.73
CA GLU A 175 -1.28 27.81 -15.29
C GLU A 175 -2.73 28.16 -14.91
N GLY A 176 -3.31 27.39 -14.00
CA GLY A 176 -4.69 27.58 -13.53
C GLY A 176 -5.80 27.21 -14.52
N ASN A 177 -5.47 26.69 -15.72
CA ASN A 177 -6.44 26.31 -16.75
C ASN A 177 -6.72 24.81 -16.81
N TRP A 178 -6.34 24.05 -15.79
CA TRP A 178 -6.61 22.62 -15.68
C TRP A 178 -7.20 22.28 -14.29
N SER A 179 -7.81 21.14 -14.21
CA SER A 179 -8.33 20.58 -12.95
C SER A 179 -8.10 19.08 -12.92
N LEU A 180 -7.87 18.54 -11.72
CA LEU A 180 -7.68 17.11 -11.55
C LEU A 180 -8.93 16.32 -11.93
N PRO A 181 -8.80 15.20 -12.65
CA PRO A 181 -9.94 14.38 -13.08
C PRO A 181 -10.62 13.73 -11.87
N LYS A 182 -11.95 13.80 -11.84
CA LYS A 182 -12.79 13.24 -10.77
C LYS A 182 -13.27 11.83 -11.07
N THR A 183 -13.32 11.47 -12.36
CA THR A 183 -13.77 10.17 -12.84
C THR A 183 -12.78 9.57 -13.84
N SER A 184 -12.86 8.27 -14.07
CA SER A 184 -11.97 7.59 -15.01
C SER A 184 -12.15 8.08 -16.45
N ASN A 185 -13.36 8.50 -16.86
CA ASN A 185 -13.57 9.09 -18.18
C ASN A 185 -12.91 10.46 -18.31
N GLN A 186 -13.00 11.31 -17.29
CA GLN A 186 -12.27 12.59 -17.27
C GLN A 186 -10.74 12.39 -17.32
N LEU A 187 -10.22 11.37 -16.64
CA LEU A 187 -8.79 11.00 -16.72
C LEU A 187 -8.39 10.62 -18.15
N LEU A 188 -9.19 9.79 -18.83
CA LEU A 188 -8.95 9.38 -20.21
C LEU A 188 -9.09 10.56 -21.20
N ASP A 189 -10.02 11.47 -20.96
CA ASP A 189 -10.17 12.67 -21.79
C ASP A 189 -8.98 13.62 -21.63
N MET A 190 -8.47 13.79 -20.42
CA MET A 190 -7.24 14.54 -20.17
C MET A 190 -6.04 13.85 -20.85
N ALA A 191 -5.95 12.52 -20.81
CA ALA A 191 -4.90 11.76 -21.50
C ALA A 191 -4.93 11.98 -23.03
N LYS A 192 -6.12 12.00 -23.64
CA LYS A 192 -6.28 12.34 -25.07
C LYS A 192 -5.80 13.75 -25.38
N GLN A 193 -6.13 14.72 -24.53
CA GLN A 193 -5.72 16.11 -24.70
C GLN A 193 -4.18 16.26 -24.57
N LEU A 194 -3.58 15.66 -23.54
CA LEU A 194 -2.12 15.64 -23.36
C LEU A 194 -1.41 15.05 -24.58
N LYS A 195 -1.87 13.89 -25.05
CA LYS A 195 -1.34 13.26 -26.28
C LYS A 195 -1.43 14.19 -27.48
N SER A 196 -2.57 14.87 -27.69
CA SER A 196 -2.76 15.79 -28.81
C SER A 196 -1.81 16.99 -28.79
N LYS A 197 -1.34 17.36 -27.60
CA LYS A 197 -0.37 18.44 -27.34
C LYS A 197 1.08 17.97 -27.34
N GLY A 198 1.34 16.68 -27.56
CA GLY A 198 2.68 16.11 -27.65
C GLY A 198 3.27 15.60 -26.35
N TYR A 199 2.47 15.52 -25.27
CA TYR A 199 2.86 14.99 -23.97
C TYR A 199 2.48 13.52 -23.83
N TYR A 200 3.13 12.81 -22.91
CA TYR A 200 2.63 11.55 -22.39
C TYR A 200 1.72 11.83 -21.20
N ALA A 201 0.57 11.15 -21.14
CA ALA A 201 -0.27 11.24 -19.96
C ALA A 201 0.34 10.46 -18.80
N PHE A 202 0.89 9.28 -19.06
CA PHE A 202 1.30 8.35 -18.02
C PHE A 202 2.69 7.76 -18.25
N THR A 203 3.35 7.41 -17.14
CA THR A 203 4.50 6.49 -17.13
C THR A 203 4.33 5.45 -16.04
N THR A 204 4.93 4.27 -16.26
CA THR A 204 5.03 3.18 -15.30
C THR A 204 6.11 2.20 -15.73
N SER A 205 6.48 1.29 -14.86
CA SER A 205 7.13 0.05 -15.24
C SER A 205 6.06 -1.02 -15.50
N ALA A 206 5.68 -1.24 -16.76
CA ALA A 206 4.60 -2.18 -17.10
C ALA A 206 4.96 -3.66 -16.85
N SER A 207 6.18 -3.96 -16.42
CA SER A 207 6.60 -5.28 -15.95
C SER A 207 6.36 -5.50 -14.46
N ILE A 208 5.90 -4.46 -13.74
CA ILE A 208 5.60 -4.45 -12.31
C ILE A 208 4.17 -3.95 -12.15
N ASN A 209 3.46 -4.50 -11.17
CA ASN A 209 1.99 -4.39 -11.08
C ASN A 209 1.46 -3.11 -10.42
N TYR A 210 2.12 -1.97 -10.56
CA TYR A 210 1.75 -0.75 -9.83
C TYR A 210 0.36 -0.22 -10.16
N TYR A 211 -0.01 -0.18 -11.44
CA TYR A 211 -1.32 0.33 -11.82
C TYR A 211 -2.44 -0.59 -11.36
N TRP A 212 -2.24 -1.91 -11.46
CA TRP A 212 -3.22 -2.84 -10.93
C TRP A 212 -3.30 -2.77 -9.42
N ASP A 213 -2.17 -2.89 -8.74
CA ASP A 213 -2.15 -2.93 -7.28
C ASP A 213 -2.64 -1.62 -6.68
N TYR A 214 -2.36 -0.46 -7.28
CA TYR A 214 -2.63 0.84 -6.68
C TYR A 214 -3.87 1.53 -7.21
N VAL A 215 -4.31 1.25 -8.42
CA VAL A 215 -5.46 1.89 -9.06
C VAL A 215 -6.48 0.88 -9.55
N GLY A 216 -6.06 -0.19 -10.21
CA GLY A 216 -6.97 -1.20 -10.74
C GLY A 216 -7.80 -1.87 -9.65
N VAL A 217 -7.17 -2.25 -8.52
CA VAL A 217 -7.91 -2.82 -7.38
C VAL A 217 -8.82 -1.78 -6.71
N VAL A 218 -8.44 -0.50 -6.71
CA VAL A 218 -9.32 0.57 -6.20
C VAL A 218 -10.55 0.72 -7.10
N TRP A 219 -10.38 0.74 -8.43
CA TRP A 219 -11.51 0.77 -9.36
C TRP A 219 -12.42 -0.45 -9.23
N TRP A 220 -11.85 -1.63 -8.98
CA TRP A 220 -12.62 -2.82 -8.69
C TRP A 220 -13.44 -2.65 -7.39
N ALA A 221 -12.80 -2.24 -6.30
CA ALA A 221 -13.46 -1.98 -5.02
C ALA A 221 -14.52 -0.87 -5.13
N GLN A 222 -14.24 0.23 -5.85
CA GLN A 222 -15.18 1.32 -6.07
C GLN A 222 -16.47 0.85 -6.75
N TYR A 223 -16.37 -0.05 -7.72
CA TYR A 223 -17.54 -0.57 -8.41
C TYR A 223 -18.31 -1.57 -7.55
N GLU A 224 -17.62 -2.52 -6.93
CA GLU A 224 -18.27 -3.56 -6.12
C GLU A 224 -18.77 -3.05 -4.76
N GLY A 225 -18.11 -2.07 -4.16
CA GLY A 225 -18.17 -1.72 -2.75
C GLY A 225 -17.09 -2.46 -1.96
N LEU A 226 -16.57 -1.85 -0.90
CA LEU A 226 -15.44 -2.38 -0.13
C LEU A 226 -15.72 -3.78 0.44
N GLU A 227 -16.92 -4.00 0.99
CA GLU A 227 -17.31 -5.29 1.56
C GLU A 227 -17.27 -6.41 0.51
N SER A 228 -17.86 -6.18 -0.66
CA SER A 228 -17.87 -7.17 -1.75
C SER A 228 -16.47 -7.46 -2.27
N TYR A 229 -15.63 -6.44 -2.41
CA TYR A 229 -14.23 -6.58 -2.80
C TYR A 229 -13.46 -7.45 -1.79
N GLN A 230 -13.63 -7.19 -0.48
CA GLN A 230 -12.97 -7.96 0.57
C GLN A 230 -13.47 -9.41 0.62
N ASN A 231 -14.78 -9.61 0.50
CA ASN A 231 -15.40 -10.92 0.50
C ASN A 231 -14.95 -11.84 -0.65
N TYR A 232 -14.54 -11.26 -1.79
CA TYR A 232 -13.92 -12.03 -2.87
C TYR A 232 -12.75 -12.90 -2.36
N PHE A 233 -11.88 -12.34 -1.51
CA PHE A 233 -10.70 -13.04 -0.99
C PHE A 233 -11.02 -14.07 0.10
N TYR A 234 -12.26 -14.12 0.55
CA TYR A 234 -12.82 -15.18 1.40
C TYR A 234 -13.67 -16.16 0.58
N GLY A 235 -13.58 -16.10 -0.76
CA GLY A 235 -14.35 -16.94 -1.65
C GLY A 235 -15.86 -16.70 -1.58
N LYS A 236 -16.32 -15.54 -1.10
CA LYS A 236 -17.73 -15.23 -0.87
C LYS A 236 -18.29 -14.32 -1.95
N TYR A 237 -19.45 -14.67 -2.44
CA TYR A 237 -20.29 -13.85 -3.31
C TYR A 237 -21.65 -13.60 -2.67
N TRP A 238 -22.27 -12.48 -3.03
CA TRP A 238 -23.62 -12.16 -2.59
C TRP A 238 -24.65 -12.90 -3.44
N ASP A 239 -25.51 -13.71 -2.80
CA ASP A 239 -26.65 -14.36 -3.46
C ASP A 239 -27.89 -13.48 -3.35
N ASP A 240 -28.27 -12.84 -4.45
CA ASP A 240 -29.44 -11.96 -4.50
C ASP A 240 -30.76 -12.65 -4.22
N THR A 241 -30.86 -13.95 -4.45
CA THR A 241 -32.06 -14.73 -4.19
C THR A 241 -32.18 -15.08 -2.71
N ALA A 242 -31.12 -15.55 -2.10
CA ALA A 242 -31.07 -15.92 -0.69
C ALA A 242 -30.84 -14.71 0.24
N LYS A 243 -30.36 -13.57 -0.31
CA LYS A 243 -29.99 -12.36 0.45
C LYS A 243 -28.95 -12.65 1.52
N GLU A 244 -27.94 -13.45 1.16
CA GLU A 244 -26.83 -13.84 2.05
C GLU A 244 -25.52 -14.01 1.29
N TRP A 245 -24.41 -13.96 2.02
CA TRP A 245 -23.09 -14.29 1.50
C TRP A 245 -22.92 -15.81 1.41
N LYS A 246 -22.53 -16.32 0.24
CA LYS A 246 -22.21 -17.73 -0.02
C LYS A 246 -20.78 -17.91 -0.47
N VAL A 247 -20.19 -19.06 -0.12
CA VAL A 247 -18.86 -19.46 -0.61
C VAL A 247 -19.03 -20.23 -1.92
N GLY A 248 -18.36 -19.78 -2.97
CA GLY A 248 -18.49 -20.42 -4.28
C GLY A 248 -17.61 -19.78 -5.36
N GLN A 249 -17.50 -20.48 -6.49
CA GLN A 249 -16.75 -20.03 -7.67
C GLN A 249 -17.40 -18.84 -8.37
N GLU A 250 -18.65 -18.54 -8.04
CA GLU A 250 -19.46 -17.42 -8.50
C GLU A 250 -18.86 -16.06 -8.12
N ILE A 251 -17.85 -16.02 -7.25
CA ILE A 251 -17.02 -14.83 -7.01
C ILE A 251 -16.46 -14.21 -8.30
N ASN A 252 -16.27 -15.02 -9.35
CA ASN A 252 -15.82 -14.54 -10.65
C ASN A 252 -16.90 -13.88 -11.51
N ASP A 253 -18.15 -13.99 -11.14
CA ASP A 253 -19.27 -13.46 -11.93
C ASP A 253 -19.56 -11.98 -11.60
N ALA A 254 -19.00 -11.46 -10.51
CA ALA A 254 -19.07 -10.05 -10.14
C ALA A 254 -18.39 -9.16 -11.19
N PRO A 255 -19.07 -8.11 -11.72
CA PRO A 255 -18.60 -7.38 -12.89
C PRO A 255 -17.51 -6.34 -12.62
N GLY A 256 -17.30 -5.94 -11.36
CA GLY A 256 -16.40 -4.82 -11.02
C GLY A 256 -14.96 -5.05 -11.46
N ARG A 257 -14.44 -6.27 -11.30
CA ARG A 257 -13.10 -6.60 -11.77
C ARG A 257 -12.98 -6.48 -13.31
N LYS A 258 -14.03 -6.87 -14.04
CA LYS A 258 -14.08 -6.69 -15.48
C LYS A 258 -13.98 -5.20 -15.87
N TYR A 259 -14.78 -4.36 -15.23
CA TYR A 259 -14.78 -2.92 -15.53
C TYR A 259 -13.48 -2.25 -15.12
N ALA A 260 -12.86 -2.67 -14.01
CA ALA A 260 -11.53 -2.21 -13.62
C ALA A 260 -10.47 -2.59 -14.66
N LEU A 261 -10.46 -3.84 -15.13
CA LEU A 261 -9.54 -4.30 -16.17
C LEU A 261 -9.76 -3.60 -17.52
N GLU A 262 -11.01 -3.35 -17.92
CA GLU A 262 -11.35 -2.60 -19.13
C GLU A 262 -10.83 -1.16 -19.03
N THR A 263 -11.11 -0.48 -17.91
CA THR A 263 -10.68 0.91 -17.69
C THR A 263 -9.16 1.02 -17.64
N LEU A 264 -8.49 0.11 -16.92
CA LEU A 264 -7.04 0.08 -16.85
C LEU A 264 -6.40 -0.28 -18.21
N GLY A 265 -7.04 -1.17 -18.97
CA GLY A 265 -6.62 -1.51 -20.33
C GLY A 265 -6.63 -0.28 -21.26
N GLU A 266 -7.62 0.59 -21.15
CA GLU A 266 -7.66 1.85 -21.93
C GLU A 266 -6.53 2.81 -21.52
N VAL A 267 -6.17 2.87 -20.24
CA VAL A 267 -5.05 3.68 -19.75
C VAL A 267 -3.71 3.12 -20.24
N MET A 268 -3.51 1.80 -20.11
CA MET A 268 -2.20 1.18 -20.24
C MET A 268 -1.83 0.74 -21.65
N LYS A 269 -2.80 0.41 -22.49
CA LYS A 269 -2.56 -0.16 -23.82
C LYS A 269 -1.60 0.70 -24.64
N SER A 270 -0.45 0.13 -24.99
CA SER A 270 0.64 0.85 -25.67
C SER A 270 0.20 1.51 -27.00
N SER A 271 -0.70 0.87 -27.74
CA SER A 271 -1.25 1.41 -29.00
C SER A 271 -2.09 2.66 -28.82
N ASN A 272 -2.61 2.96 -27.62
CA ASN A 272 -3.34 4.20 -27.35
C ASN A 272 -2.41 5.42 -27.31
N GLY A 273 -1.12 5.20 -27.02
CA GLY A 273 -0.08 6.24 -26.97
C GLY A 273 -0.25 7.23 -25.83
N TYR A 274 -0.93 6.85 -24.74
CA TYR A 274 -1.02 7.64 -23.51
C TYR A 274 0.15 7.37 -22.58
N MET A 275 0.64 6.12 -22.57
CA MET A 275 1.83 5.70 -21.86
C MET A 275 3.09 6.18 -22.54
N HIS A 276 4.11 6.50 -21.73
CA HIS A 276 5.46 6.72 -22.23
C HIS A 276 5.93 5.52 -23.08
N GLN A 277 6.56 5.79 -24.22
CA GLN A 277 6.92 4.78 -25.22
C GLN A 277 7.82 3.65 -24.68
N HIS A 278 8.56 3.91 -23.60
CA HIS A 278 9.45 2.93 -22.97
C HIS A 278 8.87 2.26 -21.72
N ALA A 279 7.63 2.56 -21.33
CA ALA A 279 6.99 2.00 -20.13
C ALA A 279 7.06 0.46 -20.05
N GLY A 280 7.03 -0.24 -21.20
CA GLY A 280 7.18 -1.70 -21.25
C GLY A 280 8.58 -2.23 -20.95
N ARG A 281 9.60 -1.36 -20.82
CA ARG A 281 11.01 -1.73 -20.62
C ARG A 281 11.67 -1.02 -19.43
N MET A 282 11.04 0.00 -18.89
CA MET A 282 11.55 0.77 -17.75
C MET A 282 11.54 -0.08 -16.49
N GLY A 283 12.59 0.07 -15.68
CA GLY A 283 12.54 -0.23 -14.26
C GLY A 283 11.71 0.83 -13.52
N PHE A 284 11.41 0.59 -12.25
CA PHE A 284 10.58 1.54 -11.49
C PHE A 284 11.29 2.89 -11.29
N THR A 285 12.60 2.90 -11.01
CA THR A 285 13.39 4.13 -10.87
C THR A 285 13.44 4.93 -12.18
N ASP A 286 13.59 4.26 -13.33
CA ASP A 286 13.58 4.93 -14.63
C ASP A 286 12.21 5.59 -14.91
N ALA A 287 11.11 4.92 -14.50
CA ALA A 287 9.77 5.46 -14.64
C ALA A 287 9.55 6.69 -13.73
N GLN A 288 10.06 6.66 -12.48
CA GLN A 288 10.04 7.78 -11.56
C GLN A 288 10.85 8.97 -12.08
N ASP A 289 12.09 8.73 -12.55
CA ASP A 289 12.92 9.79 -13.16
C ASP A 289 12.26 10.39 -14.41
N THR A 290 11.61 9.57 -15.22
CA THR A 290 10.85 10.04 -16.39
C THR A 290 9.69 10.95 -15.98
N PHE A 291 8.94 10.58 -14.94
CA PHE A 291 7.85 11.40 -14.39
C PHE A 291 8.37 12.73 -13.84
N LEU A 292 9.53 12.73 -13.21
CA LEU A 292 10.17 13.93 -12.67
C LEU A 292 10.86 14.78 -13.76
N SER A 293 10.53 14.59 -15.02
CA SER A 293 11.08 15.32 -16.18
C SER A 293 12.61 15.24 -16.31
N ASN A 294 13.23 14.24 -15.68
CA ASN A 294 14.67 13.99 -15.82
C ASN A 294 15.01 13.27 -17.12
N GLY A 295 13.96 12.90 -17.87
CA GLY A 295 14.04 12.27 -19.18
C GLY A 295 14.63 10.86 -19.12
N TYR A 296 13.92 9.90 -19.69
CA TYR A 296 14.56 8.68 -20.14
C TYR A 296 15.37 9.05 -21.39
N VAL A 297 16.64 8.64 -21.41
CA VAL A 297 17.65 9.00 -22.42
C VAL A 297 17.02 9.26 -23.80
N ASP A 298 17.18 10.48 -24.31
CA ASP A 298 16.73 10.96 -25.62
C ASP A 298 15.22 11.26 -25.81
N ASP A 299 14.37 11.17 -24.76
CA ASP A 299 12.97 11.57 -24.88
C ASP A 299 12.73 12.95 -24.27
N THR A 300 12.33 13.91 -25.13
CA THR A 300 12.02 15.28 -24.73
C THR A 300 10.58 15.45 -24.27
N LYS A 301 9.74 14.42 -24.38
CA LYS A 301 8.33 14.50 -23.99
C LYS A 301 8.18 14.29 -22.50
N LYS A 302 7.51 15.24 -21.88
CA LYS A 302 7.19 15.20 -20.47
C LYS A 302 5.97 14.33 -20.17
N VAL A 303 5.89 13.87 -18.93
CA VAL A 303 4.82 12.99 -18.42
C VAL A 303 4.03 13.71 -17.33
N ALA A 304 2.70 13.69 -17.42
CA ALA A 304 1.83 14.40 -16.50
C ALA A 304 1.49 13.59 -15.24
N PHE A 305 1.32 12.28 -15.34
CA PHE A 305 0.88 11.43 -14.23
C PHE A 305 1.73 10.18 -14.10
N MET A 306 1.88 9.74 -12.85
CA MET A 306 2.44 8.45 -12.49
C MET A 306 1.66 7.87 -11.31
N VAL A 307 1.44 6.56 -11.28
CA VAL A 307 0.93 5.91 -10.06
C VAL A 307 2.11 5.55 -9.16
N ASN A 308 2.07 6.03 -7.91
CA ASN A 308 3.13 5.76 -6.92
C ASN A 308 2.57 5.91 -5.49
N GLY A 309 3.38 5.60 -4.49
CA GLY A 309 3.06 5.83 -3.09
C GLY A 309 3.53 7.21 -2.61
N ASP A 310 3.04 7.60 -1.44
CA ASP A 310 3.39 8.85 -0.76
C ASP A 310 4.87 8.94 -0.33
N TRP A 311 5.63 7.87 -0.49
CA TRP A 311 7.09 7.83 -0.31
C TRP A 311 7.90 8.31 -1.53
N LEU A 312 7.25 8.63 -2.67
CA LEU A 312 7.91 9.01 -3.93
C LEU A 312 8.97 10.12 -3.73
N GLU A 313 8.61 11.16 -3.00
CA GLU A 313 9.50 12.31 -2.76
C GLU A 313 10.74 11.89 -1.94
N ASN A 314 10.57 11.05 -0.92
CA ASN A 314 11.68 10.54 -0.12
C ASN A 314 12.58 9.61 -0.96
N GLU A 315 11.99 8.72 -1.73
CA GLU A 315 12.72 7.75 -2.57
C GLU A 315 13.52 8.45 -3.66
N MET A 316 12.95 9.50 -4.25
CA MET A 316 13.54 10.26 -5.35
C MET A 316 14.19 11.59 -4.91
N SER A 317 14.48 11.71 -3.62
CA SER A 317 15.04 12.96 -3.06
C SER A 317 16.31 13.44 -3.76
N SER A 318 17.19 12.53 -4.17
CA SER A 318 18.40 12.88 -4.92
C SER A 318 18.09 13.45 -6.31
N SER A 319 17.12 12.87 -7.02
CA SER A 319 16.68 13.36 -8.33
C SER A 319 16.00 14.72 -8.21
N LEU A 320 15.12 14.88 -7.21
CA LEU A 320 14.46 16.16 -6.93
C LEU A 320 15.41 17.26 -6.48
N MET A 321 16.50 16.92 -5.77
CA MET A 321 17.54 17.88 -5.41
C MET A 321 18.28 18.41 -6.63
N LEU A 322 18.52 17.55 -7.65
CA LEU A 322 19.22 17.93 -8.88
C LEU A 322 18.29 18.65 -9.87
N ASN A 323 17.02 18.28 -9.90
CA ASN A 323 16.01 18.85 -10.78
C ASN A 323 14.69 19.01 -10.00
N PRO A 324 14.52 20.11 -9.24
CA PRO A 324 13.32 20.35 -8.45
C PRO A 324 12.06 20.34 -9.33
N GLN A 325 11.05 19.63 -8.91
CA GLN A 325 9.75 19.51 -9.56
C GLN A 325 8.63 19.75 -8.55
N ASP A 326 7.62 20.49 -8.98
CA ASP A 326 6.37 20.62 -8.23
C ASP A 326 5.45 19.45 -8.57
N ILE A 327 5.30 18.55 -7.62
CA ILE A 327 4.46 17.35 -7.76
C ILE A 327 3.41 17.32 -6.67
N GLY A 328 2.30 16.66 -6.96
CA GLY A 328 1.22 16.43 -5.99
C GLY A 328 0.67 15.02 -6.10
N MET A 329 -0.12 14.64 -5.10
CA MET A 329 -0.89 13.39 -5.09
C MET A 329 -2.38 13.73 -5.13
N MET A 330 -3.18 12.96 -5.88
CA MET A 330 -4.62 13.18 -5.99
C MET A 330 -5.40 11.93 -5.60
N ARG A 331 -6.66 12.13 -5.16
CA ARG A 331 -7.61 11.02 -5.01
C ARG A 331 -7.75 10.25 -6.32
N ASN A 332 -7.86 8.93 -6.23
CA ASN A 332 -8.15 8.11 -7.40
C ASN A 332 -9.47 8.58 -8.05
N PRO A 333 -9.50 8.80 -9.38
CA PRO A 333 -10.73 9.08 -10.07
C PRO A 333 -11.75 7.94 -9.84
N VAL A 334 -13.00 8.30 -9.59
CA VAL A 334 -14.05 7.28 -9.43
C VAL A 334 -14.29 6.59 -10.77
N ILE A 335 -14.36 5.26 -10.75
CA ILE A 335 -14.65 4.49 -11.97
C ILE A 335 -15.98 4.89 -12.57
N SER A 336 -15.99 5.39 -13.80
CA SER A 336 -17.18 5.96 -14.44
C SER A 336 -18.33 4.94 -14.61
N LYS A 337 -18.00 3.65 -14.70
CA LYS A 337 -18.98 2.57 -14.75
C LYS A 337 -19.88 2.49 -13.50
N LEU A 338 -19.45 3.07 -12.38
CA LEU A 338 -20.28 3.15 -11.17
C LEU A 338 -21.58 3.91 -11.41
N ALA A 339 -21.61 4.91 -12.31
CA ALA A 339 -22.82 5.65 -12.66
C ALA A 339 -23.94 4.72 -13.16
N GLU A 340 -23.61 3.72 -13.95
CA GLU A 340 -24.59 2.79 -14.52
C GLU A 340 -25.17 1.82 -13.48
N LYS A 341 -24.43 1.58 -12.39
CA LYS A 341 -24.86 0.72 -11.27
C LYS A 341 -25.84 1.42 -10.33
N LEU A 342 -25.74 2.74 -10.20
CA LEU A 342 -26.46 3.53 -9.21
C LEU A 342 -27.70 4.21 -9.84
N PRO A 343 -28.95 3.76 -9.51
CA PRO A 343 -30.14 4.17 -10.24
C PRO A 343 -30.44 5.66 -10.24
N THR A 344 -30.10 6.38 -9.14
CA THR A 344 -30.36 7.83 -9.05
C THR A 344 -29.18 8.67 -9.54
N VAL A 345 -28.03 8.05 -9.83
CA VAL A 345 -26.88 8.67 -10.51
C VAL A 345 -27.03 8.52 -12.03
N GLY A 346 -27.05 7.30 -12.55
CA GLY A 346 -27.44 6.94 -13.92
C GLY A 346 -26.57 7.47 -15.05
N THR A 347 -25.83 8.56 -14.87
CA THR A 347 -25.03 9.23 -15.92
C THR A 347 -23.68 9.70 -15.40
N GLU A 348 -22.69 9.81 -16.30
CA GLU A 348 -21.38 10.38 -16.01
C GLU A 348 -21.48 11.81 -15.43
N ALA A 349 -22.32 12.67 -16.01
CA ALA A 349 -22.49 14.04 -15.56
C ALA A 349 -23.00 14.10 -14.11
N LYS A 350 -23.95 13.24 -13.74
CA LYS A 350 -24.46 13.18 -12.38
C LYS A 350 -23.42 12.57 -11.43
N LEU A 351 -22.63 11.59 -11.87
CA LEU A 351 -21.51 11.06 -11.08
C LEU A 351 -20.49 12.16 -10.76
N VAL A 352 -20.10 12.96 -11.75
CA VAL A 352 -19.19 14.11 -11.55
C VAL A 352 -19.77 15.12 -10.56
N GLU A 353 -21.08 15.40 -10.63
CA GLU A 353 -21.77 16.30 -9.70
C GLU A 353 -21.69 15.74 -8.26
N VAL A 354 -21.97 14.45 -8.07
CA VAL A 354 -21.91 13.82 -6.74
C VAL A 354 -20.50 13.77 -6.22
N VAL A 355 -19.50 13.39 -7.04
CA VAL A 355 -18.07 13.40 -6.64
C VAL A 355 -17.64 14.81 -6.24
N THR A 356 -18.10 15.84 -6.97
CA THR A 356 -17.82 17.23 -6.62
C THR A 356 -18.42 17.60 -5.26
N ALA A 357 -19.66 17.21 -5.01
CA ALA A 357 -20.33 17.45 -3.73
C ALA A 357 -19.59 16.75 -2.57
N VAL A 358 -19.11 15.53 -2.78
CA VAL A 358 -18.28 14.82 -1.79
C VAL A 358 -16.98 15.57 -1.50
N ASP A 359 -16.28 16.04 -2.54
CA ASP A 359 -15.03 16.81 -2.41
C ASP A 359 -15.25 18.16 -1.69
N GLU A 360 -16.44 18.74 -1.81
CA GLU A 360 -16.85 19.96 -1.12
C GLU A 360 -17.42 19.70 0.30
N GLY A 361 -17.42 18.45 0.77
CA GLY A 361 -17.93 18.06 2.09
C GLY A 361 -19.44 18.12 2.23
N LYS A 362 -20.20 18.16 1.13
CA LYS A 362 -21.67 18.08 1.14
C LYS A 362 -22.13 16.68 1.54
N THR A 363 -23.34 16.58 2.05
CA THR A 363 -23.94 15.33 2.51
C THR A 363 -25.04 14.79 1.60
N GLU A 364 -25.44 15.56 0.59
CA GLU A 364 -26.50 15.20 -0.35
C GLU A 364 -26.37 15.94 -1.68
N VAL A 365 -27.03 15.41 -2.72
CA VAL A 365 -27.23 16.04 -4.02
C VAL A 365 -28.68 15.85 -4.43
N THR A 366 -29.31 16.91 -4.92
CA THR A 366 -30.73 16.88 -5.34
C THR A 366 -30.96 15.80 -6.39
N GLY A 367 -31.95 14.92 -6.13
CA GLY A 367 -32.33 13.83 -7.04
C GLY A 367 -31.44 12.59 -6.92
N VAL A 368 -30.51 12.54 -5.99
CA VAL A 368 -29.69 11.37 -5.66
C VAL A 368 -30.17 10.77 -4.33
N SER A 369 -30.37 9.47 -4.28
CA SER A 369 -30.74 8.77 -3.04
C SER A 369 -29.60 8.78 -2.04
N GLU A 370 -29.90 8.71 -0.74
CA GLU A 370 -28.89 8.62 0.32
C GLU A 370 -27.96 7.42 0.10
N ALA A 371 -28.50 6.27 -0.31
CA ALA A 371 -27.71 5.07 -0.59
C ALA A 371 -26.74 5.26 -1.76
N ASP A 372 -27.19 5.87 -2.87
CA ASP A 372 -26.34 6.12 -4.02
C ASP A 372 -25.28 7.18 -3.71
N PHE A 373 -25.65 8.23 -2.95
CA PHE A 373 -24.67 9.24 -2.47
C PHE A 373 -23.60 8.60 -1.58
N ALA A 374 -24.01 7.74 -0.63
CA ALA A 374 -23.09 7.02 0.26
C ALA A 374 -22.13 6.11 -0.53
N ALA A 375 -22.63 5.41 -1.55
CA ALA A 375 -21.81 4.55 -2.41
C ALA A 375 -20.77 5.36 -3.20
N VAL A 376 -21.14 6.51 -3.77
CA VAL A 376 -20.19 7.40 -4.46
C VAL A 376 -19.18 8.00 -3.47
N LYS A 377 -19.63 8.37 -2.27
CA LYS A 377 -18.74 8.89 -1.22
C LYS A 377 -17.73 7.83 -0.79
N GLU A 378 -18.17 6.59 -0.52
CA GLU A 378 -17.25 5.48 -0.21
C GLU A 378 -16.23 5.30 -1.34
N ALA A 379 -16.70 5.19 -2.60
CA ALA A 379 -15.84 5.05 -3.77
C ALA A 379 -14.82 6.20 -3.91
N ARG A 380 -15.24 7.45 -3.68
CA ARG A 380 -14.36 8.62 -3.78
C ARG A 380 -13.29 8.66 -2.69
N LEU A 381 -13.59 8.14 -1.51
CA LEU A 381 -12.67 8.10 -0.37
C LEU A 381 -11.74 6.89 -0.40
N MET A 382 -11.93 5.95 -1.30
CA MET A 382 -11.06 4.77 -1.43
C MET A 382 -9.66 5.14 -1.89
N GLY A 383 -8.65 4.58 -1.18
CA GLY A 383 -7.24 4.66 -1.53
C GLY A 383 -6.56 3.32 -1.29
N TYR A 384 -5.65 2.93 -2.17
CA TYR A 384 -4.85 1.74 -1.95
C TYR A 384 -3.84 1.98 -0.83
N THR A 385 -3.70 1.03 0.07
CA THR A 385 -2.62 1.03 1.06
C THR A 385 -1.86 -0.27 1.08
N ALA A 386 -0.54 -0.18 1.02
CA ALA A 386 0.37 -1.30 1.24
C ALA A 386 0.75 -1.49 2.71
N THR A 387 0.16 -0.73 3.64
CA THR A 387 0.46 -0.77 5.07
C THR A 387 0.50 -2.18 5.67
N PRO A 388 -0.39 -3.13 5.31
CA PRO A 388 -0.29 -4.51 5.77
C PRO A 388 1.01 -5.24 5.41
N ASN A 389 1.76 -4.76 4.44
CA ASN A 389 3.07 -5.28 4.09
C ASN A 389 4.23 -4.66 4.88
N TYR A 390 3.92 -3.77 5.85
CA TYR A 390 4.88 -3.16 6.75
C TYR A 390 4.54 -3.48 8.22
N PRO A 391 4.37 -4.77 8.57
CA PRO A 391 3.97 -5.14 9.92
C PRO A 391 5.11 -5.00 10.91
N ILE A 392 4.73 -4.84 12.19
CA ILE A 392 5.61 -4.91 13.34
C ILE A 392 5.11 -6.04 14.22
N GLY A 393 6.00 -6.92 14.65
CA GLY A 393 5.67 -8.02 15.56
C GLY A 393 6.79 -8.34 16.53
N ILE A 394 6.46 -9.12 17.54
CA ILE A 394 7.39 -9.64 18.54
C ILE A 394 7.40 -11.17 18.41
N PRO A 395 8.56 -11.84 18.21
CA PRO A 395 8.58 -13.30 18.20
C PRO A 395 8.16 -13.87 19.56
N SER A 396 7.16 -14.77 19.57
CA SER A 396 6.54 -15.29 20.81
C SER A 396 7.50 -16.07 21.70
N TYR A 397 8.55 -16.63 21.12
CA TYR A 397 9.57 -17.44 21.82
C TYR A 397 10.72 -16.61 22.42
N ARG A 398 10.64 -15.26 22.39
CA ARG A 398 11.63 -14.41 23.08
C ARG A 398 11.43 -14.48 24.62
N PRO A 399 12.52 -14.26 25.40
CA PRO A 399 12.41 -14.21 26.88
C PRO A 399 11.40 -13.15 27.34
N GLU A 400 10.65 -13.43 28.42
CA GLU A 400 9.57 -12.56 28.92
C GLU A 400 10.03 -11.12 29.18
N ASN A 401 11.23 -10.95 29.80
CA ASN A 401 11.80 -9.64 30.07
C ASN A 401 12.12 -8.86 28.78
N LYS A 402 12.42 -9.55 27.66
CA LYS A 402 12.65 -8.94 26.35
C LYS A 402 11.32 -8.57 25.69
N LYS A 403 10.32 -9.46 25.77
CA LYS A 403 8.98 -9.18 25.26
C LYS A 403 8.37 -7.96 25.96
N LYS A 404 8.53 -7.86 27.31
CA LYS A 404 8.06 -6.69 28.03
C LYS A 404 8.71 -5.40 27.53
N LEU A 405 10.04 -5.34 27.44
CA LEU A 405 10.75 -4.16 26.93
C LEU A 405 10.36 -3.83 25.47
N ALA A 406 10.11 -4.84 24.65
CA ALA A 406 9.66 -4.67 23.28
C ALA A 406 8.24 -4.06 23.23
N LYS A 407 7.30 -4.55 24.06
CA LYS A 407 5.95 -3.98 24.17
C LYS A 407 6.00 -2.52 24.65
N ASP A 408 6.80 -2.21 25.67
CA ASP A 408 7.00 -0.85 26.18
C ASP A 408 7.53 0.07 25.05
N TYR A 409 8.45 -0.43 24.22
CA TYR A 409 8.95 0.33 23.07
C TYR A 409 7.88 0.52 21.97
N LEU A 410 7.04 -0.48 21.72
CA LEU A 410 5.92 -0.32 20.79
C LEU A 410 4.93 0.75 21.28
N VAL A 411 4.61 0.79 22.57
CA VAL A 411 3.78 1.87 23.14
C VAL A 411 4.39 3.25 22.86
N TYR A 412 5.71 3.40 23.05
CA TYR A 412 6.41 4.64 22.71
C TYR A 412 6.32 4.96 21.22
N LEU A 413 6.51 3.99 20.31
CA LEU A 413 6.48 4.22 18.86
C LEU A 413 5.14 4.82 18.37
N TYR A 414 4.04 4.51 19.07
CA TYR A 414 2.71 5.06 18.74
C TYR A 414 2.30 6.27 19.59
N SER A 415 3.22 6.83 20.35
CA SER A 415 3.01 8.11 21.05
C SER A 415 3.09 9.30 20.08
N ASP A 416 2.39 10.39 20.37
CA ASP A 416 2.47 11.63 19.60
C ASP A 416 3.91 12.18 19.55
N ARG A 417 4.70 11.95 20.61
CA ARG A 417 6.12 12.29 20.65
C ARG A 417 6.91 11.57 19.57
N ALA A 418 6.74 10.25 19.45
CA ALA A 418 7.43 9.46 18.43
C ALA A 418 6.90 9.80 17.03
N GLN A 419 5.57 10.01 16.87
CA GLN A 419 4.99 10.42 15.60
C GLN A 419 5.55 11.74 15.10
N ARG A 420 5.80 12.70 15.99
CA ARG A 420 6.45 13.96 15.63
C ARG A 420 7.89 13.77 15.14
N ILE A 421 8.65 12.85 15.74
CA ILE A 421 10.00 12.50 15.27
C ILE A 421 9.92 11.85 13.89
N ILE A 422 9.00 10.90 13.70
CA ILE A 422 8.79 10.22 12.43
C ILE A 422 8.44 11.24 11.34
N ALA A 423 7.46 12.11 11.60
CA ALA A 423 7.05 13.15 10.64
C ALA A 423 8.20 14.12 10.30
N SER A 424 9.03 14.48 11.28
CA SER A 424 10.20 15.35 11.06
C SER A 424 11.25 14.72 10.14
N GLU A 425 11.42 13.40 10.20
CA GLU A 425 12.40 12.67 9.36
C GLU A 425 11.84 12.25 8.00
N LEU A 426 10.53 12.06 7.94
CA LEU A 426 9.83 11.56 6.75
C LEU A 426 8.92 12.63 6.11
N GLN A 427 9.28 13.93 6.28
CA GLN A 427 8.63 15.06 5.61
C GLN A 427 7.10 15.13 5.83
N GLY A 428 6.61 14.66 6.97
CA GLY A 428 5.20 14.66 7.35
C GLY A 428 4.52 13.29 7.32
N LEU A 429 5.17 12.23 6.86
CA LEU A 429 4.61 10.88 6.94
C LEU A 429 4.66 10.35 8.39
N THR A 430 3.67 9.54 8.76
CA THR A 430 3.49 9.00 10.12
C THR A 430 3.19 7.50 10.11
N TYR A 431 3.18 6.88 11.27
CA TYR A 431 2.55 5.58 11.46
C TYR A 431 1.02 5.75 11.48
N PRO A 432 0.24 4.66 11.41
CA PRO A 432 -1.21 4.75 11.20
C PRO A 432 -1.97 5.16 12.49
N THR A 433 -1.74 6.38 12.93
CA THR A 433 -2.41 7.02 14.08
C THR A 433 -3.18 8.26 13.61
N SER A 434 -4.04 8.79 14.47
CA SER A 434 -4.75 10.06 14.23
C SER A 434 -3.86 11.30 14.39
N TYR A 435 -2.57 11.14 14.66
CA TYR A 435 -1.63 12.26 14.72
C TYR A 435 -1.51 12.94 13.36
N ILE A 436 -1.76 14.23 13.33
CA ILE A 436 -1.58 15.09 12.14
C ILE A 436 -0.34 15.95 12.39
N PRO A 437 0.69 15.85 11.55
CA PRO A 437 1.87 16.70 11.68
C PRO A 437 1.55 18.17 11.46
N ASP A 438 2.30 19.04 12.13
CA ASP A 438 2.28 20.48 11.85
C ASP A 438 2.69 20.74 10.40
N ASP A 439 2.12 21.76 9.76
CA ASP A 439 2.44 22.16 8.37
C ASP A 439 3.94 22.37 8.11
N SER A 440 4.68 22.79 9.14
CA SER A 440 6.13 23.00 9.07
C SER A 440 6.94 21.70 8.94
N LEU A 441 6.32 20.55 9.24
CA LEU A 441 6.93 19.23 9.10
C LEU A 441 6.58 18.56 7.76
N MET A 442 5.64 19.12 7.00
CA MET A 442 5.17 18.53 5.74
C MET A 442 5.85 19.20 4.54
N SER A 443 6.28 18.38 3.58
CA SER A 443 6.61 18.88 2.25
C SER A 443 5.36 19.33 1.49
N ALA A 444 5.53 20.05 0.39
CA ALA A 444 4.42 20.44 -0.49
C ALA A 444 3.69 19.20 -1.04
N PHE A 445 4.43 18.17 -1.44
CA PHE A 445 3.87 16.91 -1.92
C PHE A 445 3.03 16.20 -0.84
N VAL A 446 3.55 16.07 0.38
CA VAL A 446 2.84 15.42 1.48
C VAL A 446 1.60 16.22 1.88
N LYS A 447 1.61 17.56 1.78
CA LYS A 447 0.39 18.38 1.99
C LYS A 447 -0.72 17.99 1.01
N THR A 448 -0.42 17.85 -0.29
CA THR A 448 -1.43 17.40 -1.27
C THR A 448 -1.95 16.00 -0.99
N ARG A 449 -1.11 15.10 -0.42
CA ARG A 449 -1.55 13.77 0.05
C ARG A 449 -2.55 13.87 1.18
N TYR A 450 -2.32 14.74 2.18
CA TYR A 450 -3.28 14.95 3.28
C TYR A 450 -4.55 15.65 2.81
N GLU A 451 -4.47 16.62 1.90
CA GLU A 451 -5.63 17.25 1.26
C GLU A 451 -6.48 16.23 0.48
N ALA A 452 -5.80 15.30 -0.23
CA ALA A 452 -6.49 14.28 -1.00
C ALA A 452 -7.12 13.19 -0.13
N PHE A 453 -6.41 12.66 0.84
CA PHE A 453 -6.83 11.45 1.55
C PHE A 453 -7.14 11.69 3.04
N GLY A 454 -6.55 12.72 3.66
CA GLY A 454 -6.68 12.94 5.10
C GLY A 454 -6.22 11.74 5.92
N ASN A 455 -6.83 11.57 7.10
CA ASN A 455 -6.72 10.35 7.90
C ASN A 455 -7.97 9.46 7.78
N ASP A 456 -9.01 9.92 7.09
CA ASP A 456 -10.33 9.29 6.99
C ASP A 456 -10.56 8.59 5.65
N PHE A 457 -9.52 8.35 4.85
CA PHE A 457 -9.70 7.61 3.61
C PHE A 457 -10.13 6.16 3.87
N VAL A 458 -10.88 5.59 2.94
CA VAL A 458 -11.32 4.20 2.97
C VAL A 458 -10.20 3.32 2.39
N PRO A 459 -9.47 2.57 3.22
CA PRO A 459 -8.32 1.80 2.75
C PRO A 459 -8.75 0.58 1.95
N VAL A 460 -8.24 0.46 0.74
CA VAL A 460 -8.29 -0.75 -0.07
C VAL A 460 -7.00 -1.53 0.16
N PHE A 461 -7.10 -2.69 0.77
CA PHE A 461 -5.95 -3.51 1.13
C PHE A 461 -5.53 -4.45 -0.01
N PRO A 462 -4.24 -4.83 -0.06
CA PRO A 462 -3.80 -5.91 -0.92
C PRO A 462 -4.44 -7.24 -0.51
N VAL A 463 -4.40 -8.18 -1.41
CA VAL A 463 -5.07 -9.48 -1.47
C VAL A 463 -4.87 -10.42 -0.26
N ASN A 464 -4.05 -10.11 0.73
CA ASN A 464 -3.46 -11.11 1.63
C ASN A 464 -4.18 -11.32 2.97
N ALA A 465 -5.45 -10.91 3.09
CA ALA A 465 -6.16 -10.96 4.36
C ALA A 465 -6.76 -12.33 4.73
N SER A 466 -6.78 -13.30 3.81
CA SER A 466 -7.42 -14.60 4.07
C SER A 466 -6.53 -15.79 3.75
N PRO A 467 -6.72 -16.94 4.44
CA PRO A 467 -6.05 -18.19 4.09
C PRO A 467 -6.28 -18.62 2.64
N MET A 468 -7.45 -18.39 2.08
CA MET A 468 -7.74 -18.66 0.67
C MET A 468 -6.83 -17.86 -0.27
N ALA A 469 -6.55 -16.60 0.08
CA ALA A 469 -5.70 -15.75 -0.72
C ALA A 469 -4.22 -16.14 -0.61
N TYR A 470 -3.66 -16.20 0.61
CA TYR A 470 -2.21 -16.38 0.78
C TYR A 470 -1.74 -17.84 0.84
N ARG A 471 -2.62 -18.82 1.16
CA ARG A 471 -2.30 -20.27 1.11
C ARG A 471 -2.97 -20.98 -0.05
N GLY A 472 -4.20 -20.60 -0.36
CA GLY A 472 -4.99 -21.24 -1.41
C GLY A 472 -4.69 -20.75 -2.81
N GLY A 473 -3.89 -19.69 -2.97
CA GLY A 473 -3.52 -19.11 -4.26
C GLY A 473 -4.64 -18.32 -4.94
N LEU A 474 -5.73 -17.97 -4.22
CA LEU A 474 -6.80 -17.15 -4.78
C LEU A 474 -6.28 -15.76 -5.20
N GLY A 475 -5.33 -15.21 -4.45
CA GLY A 475 -4.70 -13.94 -4.74
C GLY A 475 -3.77 -13.95 -5.96
N ASP A 476 -3.27 -15.10 -6.36
CA ASP A 476 -2.29 -15.25 -7.45
C ASP A 476 -2.95 -15.53 -8.81
N LEU A 477 -4.28 -15.57 -8.87
CA LEU A 477 -5.00 -15.87 -10.10
C LEU A 477 -4.81 -14.77 -11.16
N PRO A 478 -4.74 -15.12 -12.46
CA PRO A 478 -4.64 -14.15 -13.55
C PRO A 478 -5.75 -13.09 -13.49
N GLY A 479 -5.38 -11.81 -13.63
CA GLY A 479 -6.32 -10.67 -13.50
C GLY A 479 -6.79 -10.40 -12.06
N VAL A 480 -6.31 -11.14 -11.06
CA VAL A 480 -6.34 -10.78 -9.63
C VAL A 480 -4.98 -10.23 -9.23
N SER A 481 -3.91 -10.87 -9.68
CA SER A 481 -2.53 -10.42 -9.52
C SER A 481 -1.95 -10.05 -10.88
N GLY A 482 -1.39 -8.86 -10.97
CA GLY A 482 -0.44 -8.45 -11.98
C GLY A 482 -0.84 -8.45 -13.46
N PRO A 483 -1.98 -7.90 -13.90
CA PRO A 483 -2.36 -7.85 -15.30
C PRO A 483 -1.66 -6.74 -16.11
N ASP A 484 -0.84 -5.89 -15.49
CA ASP A 484 -0.31 -4.67 -16.12
C ASP A 484 0.40 -4.94 -17.44
N ARG A 485 1.30 -5.92 -17.49
CA ARG A 485 2.04 -6.25 -18.71
C ARG A 485 1.12 -6.74 -19.82
N GLN A 486 0.17 -7.59 -19.51
CA GLN A 486 -0.78 -8.12 -20.48
C GLN A 486 -1.68 -7.01 -21.04
N LEU A 487 -2.13 -6.08 -20.17
CA LEU A 487 -2.93 -4.92 -20.59
C LEU A 487 -2.11 -3.96 -21.46
N TYR A 488 -0.85 -3.70 -21.09
CA TYR A 488 0.06 -2.89 -21.91
C TYR A 488 0.27 -3.48 -23.30
N ASP A 489 0.42 -4.80 -23.41
CA ASP A 489 0.56 -5.53 -24.67
C ASP A 489 -0.77 -5.70 -25.42
N GLY A 490 -1.89 -5.26 -24.82
CA GLY A 490 -3.22 -5.20 -25.47
C GLY A 490 -4.14 -6.39 -25.20
N ALA A 491 -3.87 -7.19 -24.15
CA ALA A 491 -4.81 -8.23 -23.71
C ALA A 491 -6.16 -7.60 -23.32
N SER A 492 -7.25 -8.29 -23.62
CA SER A 492 -8.59 -7.84 -23.23
C SER A 492 -8.95 -8.30 -21.81
N ALA A 493 -9.76 -7.51 -21.10
CA ALA A 493 -10.31 -7.89 -19.80
C ALA A 493 -11.02 -9.26 -19.87
N THR A 494 -11.80 -9.50 -20.92
CA THR A 494 -12.48 -10.79 -21.13
C THR A 494 -11.53 -11.96 -21.21
N SER A 495 -10.38 -11.82 -21.90
CA SER A 495 -9.36 -12.87 -21.99
C SER A 495 -8.77 -13.18 -20.63
N LEU A 496 -8.41 -12.14 -19.85
CA LEU A 496 -7.84 -12.28 -18.51
C LEU A 496 -8.83 -12.97 -17.56
N LEU A 497 -10.11 -12.55 -17.59
CA LEU A 497 -11.15 -13.14 -16.75
C LEU A 497 -11.45 -14.60 -17.10
N ASN A 498 -11.46 -14.95 -18.38
CA ASN A 498 -11.65 -16.35 -18.80
C ASN A 498 -10.50 -17.24 -18.31
N THR A 499 -9.26 -16.75 -18.38
CA THR A 499 -8.11 -17.47 -17.83
C THR A 499 -8.25 -17.63 -16.32
N CYS A 500 -8.59 -16.54 -15.62
CA CYS A 500 -8.84 -16.57 -14.18
C CYS A 500 -9.94 -17.57 -13.79
N LYS A 501 -11.06 -17.57 -14.52
CA LYS A 501 -12.18 -18.51 -14.27
C LYS A 501 -11.75 -19.96 -14.47
N THR A 502 -10.96 -20.24 -15.49
CA THR A 502 -10.41 -21.58 -15.75
C THR A 502 -9.50 -22.03 -14.61
N ASP A 503 -8.59 -21.17 -14.19
CA ASP A 503 -7.63 -21.48 -13.13
C ASP A 503 -8.34 -21.61 -11.77
N LEU A 504 -9.30 -20.74 -11.46
CA LEU A 504 -10.13 -20.85 -10.27
C LEU A 504 -10.86 -22.18 -10.21
N ASN A 505 -11.56 -22.55 -11.29
CA ASN A 505 -12.32 -23.80 -11.36
C ASN A 505 -11.41 -25.01 -11.16
N SER A 506 -10.21 -24.98 -11.73
CA SER A 506 -9.23 -26.06 -11.62
C SER A 506 -8.65 -26.20 -10.21
N ASN A 507 -8.54 -25.10 -9.47
CA ASN A 507 -7.87 -25.05 -8.18
C ASN A 507 -8.84 -24.89 -6.99
N TRP A 508 -10.15 -24.79 -7.22
CA TRP A 508 -11.12 -24.46 -6.18
C TRP A 508 -11.06 -25.37 -4.95
N SER A 509 -10.90 -26.67 -5.16
CA SER A 509 -10.80 -27.63 -4.05
C SER A 509 -9.57 -27.39 -3.16
N ASN A 510 -8.46 -26.92 -3.74
CA ASN A 510 -7.26 -26.60 -2.98
C ASN A 510 -7.41 -25.25 -2.25
N ILE A 511 -8.10 -24.28 -2.89
CA ILE A 511 -8.41 -22.97 -2.29
C ILE A 511 -9.28 -23.15 -1.05
N ILE A 512 -10.34 -23.97 -1.12
CA ILE A 512 -11.21 -24.28 0.02
C ILE A 512 -10.44 -24.97 1.15
N LYS A 513 -9.59 -25.95 0.85
CA LYS A 513 -8.78 -26.65 1.85
C LYS A 513 -7.86 -25.73 2.65
N ALA A 514 -7.48 -24.59 2.09
CA ALA A 514 -6.67 -23.63 2.80
C ALA A 514 -7.39 -23.01 4.03
N MET A 515 -8.73 -23.01 4.05
CA MET A 515 -9.53 -22.61 5.20
C MET A 515 -9.57 -23.68 6.29
N GLU A 516 -9.63 -24.98 5.90
CA GLU A 516 -9.76 -26.10 6.83
C GLU A 516 -8.48 -26.33 7.65
N THR A 517 -7.32 -25.94 7.14
CA THR A 517 -6.03 -26.10 7.84
C THR A 517 -5.71 -25.00 8.85
N SER A 518 -6.61 -24.04 9.04
CA SER A 518 -6.46 -22.91 9.99
C SER A 518 -7.05 -23.22 11.37
N GLU A 519 -7.70 -24.37 11.55
CA GLU A 519 -8.20 -24.88 12.84
C GLU A 519 -7.15 -25.82 13.50
#